data_8873ab95b2c4da6ac6477436dabd0e91
#
_entry.id   8873ab95b2c4da6ac6477436dabd0e91
#
_cell.length_a   1.000
_cell.length_b   1.000
_cell.length_c   1.000
_cell.angle_alpha   90.00
_cell.angle_beta   90.00
_cell.angle_gamma   90.00
#
_symmetry.space_group_name_H-M   'P 1'
#
loop_
_entity.id
_entity.type
_entity.pdbx_description
1 polymer ?
#
loop_
_entity_poly.entity_id
_entity_poly.type
_entity_poly.pdbx_seq_one_letter_code
_entity_poly.pdbx_strand_id
1 'polypeptide(L)'
;MMLFTEVRGLPVVPSAAGAEPLGTVASLDVDVSSGGVSRVRLRGRRLRRETALAWEAVETIGPGTVRVRSGARPEPAPDGHDLLGHRVLTEAGTSHGTVLDVAFDPATGRLLAVFTTRGEVSPVRLTGLGDHALVVRTA
;
A
#
# COMPACT_ATOMS: atom_id res chain seq x y z
N MET A 1 -4.43 -9.21 10.56
CA MET A 1 -4.72 -7.91 9.96
C MET A 1 -3.61 -6.95 10.30
N MET A 2 -3.23 -6.14 9.35
CA MET A 2 -2.20 -5.12 9.51
C MET A 2 -2.69 -3.79 8.97
N LEU A 3 -2.15 -2.69 9.50
CA LEU A 3 -2.44 -1.34 9.01
C LEU A 3 -1.31 -0.86 8.10
N PHE A 4 -1.63 -0.05 7.11
CA PHE A 4 -0.62 0.55 6.23
C PHE A 4 0.40 1.35 7.03
N THR A 5 -0.03 2.06 8.07
CA THR A 5 0.88 2.82 8.94
C THR A 5 1.86 1.93 9.71
N GLU A 6 1.50 0.68 9.98
CA GLU A 6 2.41 -0.27 10.63
C GLU A 6 3.50 -0.78 9.70
N VAL A 7 3.22 -0.83 8.40
CA VAL A 7 4.18 -1.34 7.40
C VAL A 7 5.13 -0.25 6.93
N ARG A 8 4.68 0.99 6.90
CA ARG A 8 5.45 2.13 6.46
C ARG A 8 6.73 2.26 7.30
N GLY A 9 7.87 2.40 6.65
CA GLY A 9 9.17 2.54 7.31
C GLY A 9 9.85 1.22 7.65
N LEU A 10 9.19 0.08 7.50
CA LEU A 10 9.83 -1.20 7.75
C LEU A 10 10.92 -1.51 6.72
N PRO A 11 12.03 -2.14 7.14
CA PRO A 11 13.04 -2.59 6.19
C PRO A 11 12.49 -3.72 5.31
N VAL A 12 12.88 -3.70 4.05
CA VAL A 12 12.55 -4.73 3.07
C VAL A 12 13.79 -5.57 2.83
N VAL A 13 13.76 -6.84 3.21
CA VAL A 13 14.93 -7.71 3.27
C VAL A 13 14.70 -8.96 2.43
N PRO A 14 15.62 -9.30 1.50
CA PRO A 14 15.54 -10.58 0.79
C PRO A 14 15.68 -11.78 1.72
N SER A 15 15.02 -12.88 1.37
CA SER A 15 15.09 -14.13 2.11
C SER A 15 16.39 -14.89 1.79
N ALA A 16 17.51 -14.29 2.13
CA ALA A 16 18.82 -14.88 1.95
C ALA A 16 19.68 -14.56 3.16
N ALA A 17 20.48 -15.52 3.61
CA ALA A 17 21.35 -15.31 4.76
C ALA A 17 22.33 -14.16 4.47
N GLY A 18 22.41 -13.22 5.37
CA GLY A 18 23.30 -12.07 5.26
C GLY A 18 22.92 -11.03 4.23
N ALA A 19 21.70 -11.12 3.67
CA ALA A 19 21.24 -10.15 2.69
C ALA A 19 21.05 -8.77 3.32
N GLU A 20 21.49 -7.74 2.61
CA GLU A 20 21.27 -6.37 3.03
C GLU A 20 19.86 -5.93 2.67
N PRO A 21 19.26 -5.01 3.45
CA PRO A 21 17.97 -4.43 3.09
C PRO A 21 18.01 -3.74 1.73
N LEU A 22 16.95 -3.92 0.95
CA LEU A 22 16.78 -3.25 -0.34
C LEU A 22 16.33 -1.80 -0.16
N GLY A 23 15.82 -1.46 1.00
CA GLY A 23 15.30 -0.16 1.35
C GLY A 23 14.27 -0.29 2.45
N THR A 24 13.49 0.76 2.64
CA THR A 24 12.37 0.77 3.58
C THR A 24 11.07 1.00 2.82
N VAL A 25 9.96 0.56 3.40
CA VAL A 25 8.65 0.78 2.79
C VAL A 25 8.31 2.26 2.82
N ALA A 26 8.08 2.86 1.65
CA ALA A 26 7.60 4.22 1.52
C ALA A 26 6.06 4.25 1.56
N SER A 27 5.43 3.36 0.80
CA SER A 27 3.98 3.24 0.73
C SER A 27 3.59 1.92 0.07
N LEU A 28 2.29 1.64 0.06
CA LEU A 28 1.73 0.48 -0.64
C LEU A 28 0.78 0.99 -1.72
N ASP A 29 0.95 0.50 -2.94
CA ASP A 29 0.03 0.79 -4.03
C ASP A 29 -1.14 -0.19 -3.99
N VAL A 30 -2.32 0.33 -4.30
CA VAL A 30 -3.56 -0.43 -4.27
C VAL A 30 -4.13 -0.52 -5.67
N ASP A 31 -4.61 -1.69 -6.04
CA ASP A 31 -5.45 -1.89 -7.21
C ASP A 31 -6.90 -1.98 -6.75
N VAL A 32 -7.68 -0.97 -7.06
CA VAL A 32 -9.08 -0.88 -6.62
C VAL A 32 -9.91 -1.98 -7.25
N SER A 33 -9.62 -2.37 -8.49
CA SER A 33 -10.41 -3.38 -9.20
C SER A 33 -10.26 -4.76 -8.57
N SER A 34 -9.07 -5.11 -8.11
CA SER A 34 -8.84 -6.40 -7.44
C SER A 34 -9.07 -6.33 -5.93
N GLY A 35 -9.10 -5.12 -5.36
CA GLY A 35 -9.31 -4.93 -3.93
C GLY A 35 -8.10 -5.26 -3.08
N GLY A 36 -6.89 -5.15 -3.63
CA GLY A 36 -5.69 -5.54 -2.91
C GLY A 36 -4.48 -4.66 -3.18
N VAL A 37 -3.43 -4.92 -2.40
CA VAL A 37 -2.13 -4.30 -2.59
C VAL A 37 -1.49 -4.86 -3.86
N SER A 38 -1.04 -3.98 -4.74
CA SER A 38 -0.43 -4.37 -6.01
C SER A 38 1.09 -4.27 -5.99
N ARG A 39 1.64 -3.30 -5.27
CA ARG A 39 3.07 -3.06 -5.19
C ARG A 39 3.47 -2.51 -3.84
N VAL A 40 4.71 -2.79 -3.46
CA VAL A 40 5.36 -2.15 -2.31
C VAL A 40 6.35 -1.13 -2.87
N ARG A 41 6.18 0.13 -2.50
CA ARG A 41 7.11 1.19 -2.87
C ARG A 41 8.20 1.29 -1.82
N LEU A 42 9.44 1.38 -2.28
CA LEU A 42 10.61 1.42 -1.42
C LEU A 42 11.34 2.74 -1.56
N ARG A 43 11.87 3.20 -0.44
CA ARG A 43 12.84 4.28 -0.38
C ARG A 43 14.18 3.67 -0.04
N GLY A 44 15.19 3.92 -0.87
CA GLY A 44 16.54 3.43 -0.64
C GLY A 44 17.38 4.43 0.15
N ARG A 45 18.56 3.96 0.58
CA ARG A 45 19.47 4.77 1.41
C ARG A 45 20.01 6.00 0.70
N ARG A 46 20.21 5.91 -0.62
CA ARG A 46 20.83 6.97 -1.41
C ARG A 46 19.92 7.43 -2.53
N LEU A 47 18.69 6.98 -2.52
CA LEU A 47 17.87 7.13 -3.70
C LEU A 47 17.09 8.40 -3.69
N ARG A 48 17.14 9.01 -4.83
CA ARG A 48 16.38 10.18 -5.20
C ARG A 48 15.02 9.81 -5.76
N ARG A 49 14.86 8.54 -6.18
CA ARG A 49 13.63 8.00 -6.75
C ARG A 49 13.19 6.78 -5.98
N GLU A 50 11.90 6.65 -5.83
CA GLU A 50 11.33 5.44 -5.28
C GLU A 50 11.45 4.31 -6.29
N THR A 51 11.61 3.11 -5.75
CA THR A 51 11.52 1.88 -6.52
C THR A 51 10.31 1.10 -6.01
N ALA A 52 9.95 0.04 -6.70
CA ALA A 52 8.82 -0.78 -6.31
C ALA A 52 9.08 -2.25 -6.59
N LEU A 53 8.44 -3.08 -5.76
CA LEU A 53 8.36 -4.52 -5.96
C LEU A 53 6.90 -4.91 -6.10
N ALA A 54 6.60 -5.82 -7.02
CA ALA A 54 5.27 -6.38 -7.13
C ALA A 54 4.90 -7.12 -5.84
N TRP A 55 3.62 -7.12 -5.50
CA TRP A 55 3.15 -7.80 -4.30
C TRP A 55 3.57 -9.27 -4.27
N GLU A 56 3.62 -9.93 -5.44
CA GLU A 56 3.99 -11.33 -5.58
C GLU A 56 5.42 -11.63 -5.14
N ALA A 57 6.27 -10.61 -5.04
CA ALA A 57 7.64 -10.77 -4.52
C ALA A 57 7.67 -10.82 -2.99
N VAL A 58 6.61 -10.40 -2.31
CA VAL A 58 6.55 -10.40 -0.85
C VAL A 58 6.27 -11.80 -0.35
N GLU A 59 7.14 -12.30 0.52
CA GLU A 59 6.93 -13.61 1.15
C GLU A 59 6.16 -13.47 2.46
N THR A 60 6.61 -12.57 3.32
CA THR A 60 5.95 -12.32 4.60
C THR A 60 6.10 -10.88 5.00
N ILE A 61 5.12 -10.38 5.74
CA ILE A 61 5.23 -9.15 6.50
C ILE A 61 5.09 -9.55 7.95
N GLY A 62 6.22 -9.57 8.62
CA GLY A 62 6.26 -9.90 10.05
C GLY A 62 6.47 -8.65 10.89
N PRO A 63 6.56 -8.83 12.22
CA PRO A 63 6.88 -7.70 13.07
C PRO A 63 8.26 -7.14 12.70
N GLY A 64 8.28 -5.88 12.33
CA GLY A 64 9.54 -5.17 12.09
C GLY A 64 10.21 -5.39 10.75
N THR A 65 9.70 -6.22 9.86
CA THR A 65 10.39 -6.54 8.60
C THR A 65 9.43 -6.98 7.52
N VAL A 66 9.64 -6.51 6.28
CA VAL A 66 9.02 -7.06 5.09
C VAL A 66 10.04 -7.96 4.42
N ARG A 67 9.72 -9.24 4.30
CA ARG A 67 10.61 -10.21 3.70
C ARG A 67 10.15 -10.53 2.29
N VAL A 68 11.08 -10.44 1.34
CA VAL A 68 10.80 -10.68 -0.08
C VAL A 68 11.62 -11.86 -0.58
N ARG A 69 11.20 -12.47 -1.69
CA ARG A 69 11.89 -13.63 -2.22
C ARG A 69 13.32 -13.29 -2.60
N SER A 70 14.19 -14.26 -2.48
CA SER A 70 15.59 -14.15 -2.91
C SER A 70 15.65 -13.83 -4.40
N GLY A 71 16.48 -12.86 -4.75
CA GLY A 71 16.61 -12.43 -6.14
C GLY A 71 15.61 -11.39 -6.61
N ALA A 72 14.66 -11.00 -5.77
CA ALA A 72 13.74 -9.92 -6.10
C ALA A 72 14.53 -8.62 -6.32
N ARG A 73 14.23 -7.93 -7.41
CA ARG A 73 14.90 -6.68 -7.77
C ARG A 73 13.89 -5.55 -7.86
N PRO A 74 14.04 -4.49 -7.05
CA PRO A 74 13.20 -3.32 -7.20
C PRO A 74 13.43 -2.67 -8.55
N GLU A 75 12.34 -2.22 -9.16
CA GLU A 75 12.36 -1.49 -10.42
C GLU A 75 11.91 -0.05 -10.15
N PRO A 76 12.18 0.90 -11.08
CA PRO A 76 11.67 2.25 -10.91
C PRO A 76 10.16 2.22 -10.67
N ALA A 77 9.72 2.94 -9.64
CA ALA A 77 8.31 2.95 -9.28
C ALA A 77 7.51 3.68 -10.35
N PRO A 78 6.43 3.08 -10.88
CA PRO A 78 5.53 3.80 -11.77
C PRO A 78 4.75 4.86 -11.00
N ASP A 79 4.11 5.76 -11.72
CA ASP A 79 3.21 6.71 -11.09
C ASP A 79 2.14 5.96 -10.31
N GLY A 80 1.83 6.47 -9.14
CA GLY A 80 0.85 5.83 -8.26
C GLY A 80 0.42 6.81 -7.19
N HIS A 81 -0.52 6.36 -6.37
CA HIS A 81 -1.14 7.20 -5.36
C HIS A 81 -0.99 6.57 -3.99
N ASP A 82 -0.45 7.35 -3.05
CA ASP A 82 -0.48 6.95 -1.65
C ASP A 82 -1.90 7.12 -1.15
N LEU A 83 -2.50 6.01 -0.72
CA LEU A 83 -3.87 6.03 -0.23
C LEU A 83 -4.00 6.81 1.07
N LEU A 84 -2.96 6.79 1.92
CA LEU A 84 -2.98 7.52 3.18
C LEU A 84 -2.99 9.03 2.93
N GLY A 85 -3.91 9.72 3.57
CA GLY A 85 -4.08 11.16 3.40
C GLY A 85 -4.85 11.57 2.14
N HIS A 86 -5.25 10.61 1.32
CA HIS A 86 -5.95 10.91 0.07
C HIS A 86 -7.40 11.33 0.36
N ARG A 87 -7.91 12.27 -0.44
CA ARG A 87 -9.32 12.68 -0.35
C ARG A 87 -10.22 11.53 -0.75
N VAL A 88 -11.37 11.46 -0.13
CA VAL A 88 -12.41 10.49 -0.47
C VAL A 88 -13.63 11.24 -0.96
N LEU A 89 -14.11 10.90 -2.14
CA LEU A 89 -15.33 11.46 -2.72
C LEU A 89 -16.30 10.32 -3.04
N THR A 90 -17.58 10.59 -2.87
CA THR A 90 -18.60 9.69 -3.40
C THR A 90 -18.70 9.86 -4.92
N GLU A 91 -19.39 8.94 -5.60
CA GLU A 91 -19.62 9.04 -7.05
C GLU A 91 -20.39 10.30 -7.42
N ALA A 92 -21.16 10.86 -6.49
CA ALA A 92 -21.86 12.13 -6.68
C ALA A 92 -20.98 13.36 -6.47
N GLY A 93 -19.69 13.18 -6.14
CA GLY A 93 -18.76 14.28 -5.88
C GLY A 93 -18.82 14.84 -4.48
N THR A 94 -19.57 14.21 -3.57
CA THR A 94 -19.68 14.64 -2.18
C THR A 94 -18.45 14.21 -1.39
N SER A 95 -17.91 15.10 -0.56
CA SER A 95 -16.75 14.77 0.27
C SER A 95 -17.11 13.72 1.32
N HIS A 96 -16.23 12.72 1.45
CA HIS A 96 -16.29 11.70 2.48
C HIS A 96 -15.02 11.71 3.35
N GLY A 97 -14.40 12.87 3.47
CA GLY A 97 -13.21 13.07 4.29
C GLY A 97 -11.90 12.65 3.60
N THR A 98 -10.95 12.22 4.40
CA THR A 98 -9.63 11.77 3.94
C THR A 98 -9.30 10.42 4.57
N VAL A 99 -8.44 9.65 3.90
CA VAL A 99 -8.01 8.34 4.39
C VAL A 99 -7.04 8.53 5.55
N LEU A 100 -7.35 7.94 6.69
CA LEU A 100 -6.49 7.93 7.88
C LEU A 100 -5.57 6.71 7.88
N ASP A 101 -6.12 5.56 7.52
CA ASP A 101 -5.37 4.30 7.50
C ASP A 101 -6.12 3.25 6.68
N VAL A 102 -5.45 2.16 6.38
CA VAL A 102 -6.03 1.03 5.64
C VAL A 102 -5.62 -0.25 6.34
N ALA A 103 -6.60 -1.11 6.61
CA ALA A 103 -6.36 -2.45 7.14
C ALA A 103 -6.32 -3.44 5.99
N PHE A 104 -5.38 -4.36 6.03
CA PHE A 104 -5.25 -5.39 5.00
C PHE A 104 -4.77 -6.71 5.61
N ASP A 105 -4.93 -7.78 4.84
CA ASP A 105 -4.42 -9.10 5.18
C ASP A 105 -2.97 -9.19 4.70
N PRO A 106 -1.98 -9.28 5.59
CA PRO A 106 -0.58 -9.34 5.15
C PRO A 106 -0.22 -10.63 4.41
N ALA A 107 -1.01 -11.67 4.53
CA ALA A 107 -0.77 -12.93 3.80
C ALA A 107 -1.19 -12.84 2.34
N THR A 108 -2.27 -12.12 2.04
CA THR A 108 -2.85 -12.06 0.69
C THR A 108 -2.77 -10.69 0.04
N GLY A 109 -2.56 -9.63 0.80
CA GLY A 109 -2.61 -8.25 0.33
C GLY A 109 -4.02 -7.71 0.22
N ARG A 110 -5.05 -8.51 0.52
CA ARG A 110 -6.45 -8.08 0.38
C ARG A 110 -6.77 -6.97 1.35
N LEU A 111 -7.43 -5.92 0.87
CA LEU A 111 -7.91 -4.85 1.73
C LEU A 111 -9.09 -5.32 2.55
N LEU A 112 -9.10 -4.95 3.82
CA LEU A 112 -10.14 -5.34 4.77
C LEU A 112 -11.01 -4.16 5.18
N ALA A 113 -10.43 -2.96 5.29
CA ALA A 113 -11.16 -1.76 5.67
C ALA A 113 -10.36 -0.52 5.30
N VAL A 114 -11.06 0.55 4.96
CA VAL A 114 -10.46 1.87 4.77
C VAL A 114 -11.02 2.79 5.85
N PHE A 115 -10.15 3.35 6.66
CA PHE A 115 -10.55 4.25 7.75
C PHE A 115 -10.40 5.69 7.27
N THR A 116 -11.49 6.44 7.34
CA THR A 116 -11.51 7.83 6.93
C THR A 116 -11.88 8.73 8.10
N THR A 117 -11.72 10.03 7.90
CA THR A 117 -12.15 11.02 8.90
C THR A 117 -13.67 11.02 9.11
N ARG A 118 -14.41 10.33 8.25
CA ARG A 118 -15.86 10.19 8.35
C ARG A 118 -16.31 8.76 8.61
N GLY A 119 -15.41 7.91 9.08
CA GLY A 119 -15.71 6.54 9.46
C GLY A 119 -15.12 5.51 8.52
N GLU A 120 -15.42 4.26 8.79
CA GLU A 120 -14.90 3.12 8.05
C GLU A 120 -15.65 2.94 6.73
N VAL A 121 -14.91 2.64 5.68
CA VAL A 121 -15.46 2.32 4.36
C VAL A 121 -15.05 0.90 4.00
N SER A 122 -16.02 0.07 3.60
CA SER A 122 -15.73 -1.28 3.11
C SER A 122 -15.01 -1.20 1.75
N PRO A 123 -13.98 -2.01 1.52
CA PRO A 123 -13.28 -2.04 0.24
C PRO A 123 -14.16 -2.33 -0.98
N VAL A 124 -15.28 -3.02 -0.79
CA VAL A 124 -16.21 -3.30 -1.90
C VAL A 124 -16.88 -2.04 -2.45
N ARG A 125 -16.82 -0.94 -1.69
CA ARG A 125 -17.36 0.35 -2.14
C ARG A 125 -16.36 1.16 -2.96
N LEU A 126 -15.12 0.74 -3.06
CA LEU A 126 -14.10 1.46 -3.83
C LEU A 126 -14.36 1.29 -5.33
N THR A 127 -14.45 2.39 -6.06
CA THR A 127 -14.71 2.35 -7.49
C THR A 127 -13.62 2.97 -8.35
N GLY A 128 -12.77 3.79 -7.77
CA GLY A 128 -11.68 4.40 -8.52
C GLY A 128 -10.67 5.09 -7.61
N LEU A 129 -9.46 5.18 -8.10
CA LEU A 129 -8.38 5.90 -7.41
C LEU A 129 -7.63 6.72 -8.45
N GLY A 130 -7.66 8.02 -8.32
CA GLY A 130 -7.01 8.95 -9.22
C GLY A 130 -6.18 9.98 -8.48
N ASP A 131 -5.66 10.95 -9.24
CA ASP A 131 -4.78 11.98 -8.71
C ASP A 131 -5.48 12.85 -7.65
N HIS A 132 -6.79 13.03 -7.78
CA HIS A 132 -7.52 13.96 -6.95
C HIS A 132 -8.27 13.30 -5.80
N ALA A 133 -8.67 12.07 -5.95
CA ALA A 133 -9.48 11.42 -4.93
C ALA A 133 -9.55 9.91 -5.07
N LEU A 134 -9.83 9.26 -3.95
CA LEU A 134 -10.39 7.92 -3.90
C LEU A 134 -11.90 8.05 -4.05
N VAL A 135 -12.48 7.37 -5.02
CA VAL A 135 -13.92 7.43 -5.27
C VAL A 135 -14.59 6.19 -4.71
N VAL A 136 -15.66 6.40 -3.97
CA VAL A 136 -16.41 5.32 -3.33
C VAL A 136 -17.88 5.41 -3.73
N ARG A 137 -18.54 4.25 -3.78
CA ARG A 137 -19.99 4.22 -3.98
C ARG A 137 -20.69 4.69 -2.72
N THR A 138 -21.77 5.42 -2.90
CA THR A 138 -22.71 5.67 -1.81
C THR A 138 -23.30 4.34 -1.36
N ALA A 139 -23.39 4.16 -0.06
CA ALA A 139 -23.78 2.89 0.56
C ALA A 139 -25.03 2.26 -0.04
#